data_71f0c1b737027dc495c20f85427923d3
#
_entry.id   71f0c1b737027dc495c20f85427923d3
#
_cell.length_a   1.000
_cell.length_b   1.000
_cell.length_c   1.000
_cell.angle_alpha   90.00
_cell.angle_beta   90.00
_cell.angle_gamma   90.00
#
_symmetry.space_group_name_H-M   'P 1'
#
loop_
_entity.id
_entity.type
_entity.pdbx_description
1 polymer ?
#
loop_
_entity_poly.entity_id
_entity_poly.type
_entity_poly.pdbx_seq_one_letter_code
_entity_poly.pdbx_strand_id
1 'polypeptide(L)'
;MLTYGIILWICGGDYLMKTDDFDFYLPENLIAQTPIEKRDSSKLMILNKETGEIKHEVFHNIISYLEKGDVLVLNDTKVIPARLIGTKEETNATIEILLLKNIINDEWECLVKPAKRVKEGTIVSFGNGKLKAKCTGVFDEGIRHFTLIYDGILYEILDELGSMPLPPYIKEKLEDKDRYQTVYAKNIGSAAAPTAGLHFTNELLKEIENKGVTICYVTLHVGLGTFRPVNVEDVTTHKMHSEFYTMSKEVADILNKAKEEKRRIISVGTTSTRTLETIASKYNSFKECSGYTDIFIYPGYEFKAIDALITNFHLPKSTLIMLVSALSTKEIILKAYEEAVKNNYRFFSFGDAMFIKK
;
A
#
# COMPACT_ATOMS: atom_id res chain seq x y z
N MET A 1 -25.95 -26.80 -51.89
CA MET A 1 -25.55 -25.67 -50.99
C MET A 1 -24.98 -26.24 -49.74
N LEU A 2 -23.64 -26.28 -49.65
CA LEU A 2 -22.90 -26.79 -48.50
C LEU A 2 -22.50 -25.58 -47.64
N THR A 3 -23.08 -25.50 -46.45
CA THR A 3 -22.71 -24.50 -45.41
C THR A 3 -21.48 -25.00 -44.66
N TYR A 4 -20.35 -24.33 -44.87
CA TYR A 4 -19.13 -24.53 -44.10
C TYR A 4 -19.32 -23.90 -42.72
N GLY A 5 -19.48 -24.73 -41.70
CA GLY A 5 -19.37 -24.33 -40.30
C GLY A 5 -17.90 -24.15 -39.96
N ILE A 6 -17.50 -22.91 -39.65
CA ILE A 6 -16.19 -22.61 -39.10
C ILE A 6 -16.23 -23.05 -37.65
N ILE A 7 -15.60 -24.19 -37.31
CA ILE A 7 -15.31 -24.61 -35.96
C ILE A 7 -14.09 -23.79 -35.50
N LEU A 8 -14.32 -22.77 -34.70
CA LEU A 8 -13.27 -22.12 -33.92
C LEU A 8 -12.80 -23.12 -32.84
N TRP A 9 -11.68 -23.75 -33.09
CA TRP A 9 -10.91 -24.44 -32.06
C TRP A 9 -10.35 -23.37 -31.12
N ILE A 10 -11.00 -23.17 -29.96
CA ILE A 10 -10.39 -22.49 -28.83
C ILE A 10 -9.36 -23.45 -28.27
N CYS A 11 -8.11 -23.27 -28.62
CA CYS A 11 -6.99 -23.90 -27.93
C CYS A 11 -6.97 -23.35 -26.50
N GLY A 12 -7.56 -24.07 -25.57
CA GLY A 12 -7.37 -23.87 -24.12
C GLY A 12 -5.96 -24.35 -23.74
N GLY A 13 -4.94 -23.61 -24.12
CA GLY A 13 -3.66 -23.67 -23.46
C GLY A 13 -3.76 -22.79 -22.23
N ASP A 14 -3.47 -23.31 -21.04
CA ASP A 14 -3.28 -22.49 -19.84
C ASP A 14 -2.24 -21.41 -20.14
N TYR A 15 -2.69 -20.18 -20.39
CA TYR A 15 -1.79 -19.07 -20.65
C TYR A 15 -1.11 -18.72 -19.34
N LEU A 16 0.13 -19.16 -19.18
CA LEU A 16 0.95 -18.88 -18.02
C LEU A 16 1.13 -17.37 -17.90
N MET A 17 0.54 -16.75 -16.89
CA MET A 17 0.68 -15.32 -16.63
C MET A 17 2.05 -15.05 -16.02
N LYS A 18 2.93 -14.40 -16.76
CA LYS A 18 4.29 -14.13 -16.34
C LYS A 18 4.43 -12.77 -15.67
N THR A 19 5.34 -12.69 -14.70
CA THR A 19 5.71 -11.42 -14.06
C THR A 19 6.20 -10.41 -15.10
N ASP A 20 6.91 -10.86 -16.14
CA ASP A 20 7.39 -10.02 -17.24
C ASP A 20 6.26 -9.44 -18.10
N ASP A 21 5.06 -10.00 -18.09
CA ASP A 21 3.89 -9.44 -18.78
C ASP A 21 3.45 -8.07 -18.22
N PHE A 22 3.94 -7.72 -17.02
CA PHE A 22 3.67 -6.47 -16.32
C PHE A 22 4.87 -5.52 -16.31
N ASP A 23 5.81 -5.73 -17.23
CA ASP A 23 6.96 -4.86 -17.42
C ASP A 23 6.61 -3.65 -18.28
N PHE A 24 7.23 -2.52 -17.99
CA PHE A 24 7.20 -1.32 -18.82
C PHE A 24 8.45 -0.49 -18.57
N TYR A 25 8.83 0.33 -19.55
CA TYR A 25 9.98 1.20 -19.38
C TYR A 25 9.67 2.36 -18.43
N LEU A 26 10.42 2.46 -17.35
CA LEU A 26 10.33 3.55 -16.36
C LEU A 26 11.69 4.21 -16.19
N PRO A 27 11.87 5.48 -16.63
CA PRO A 27 13.07 6.25 -16.37
C PRO A 27 13.27 6.51 -14.86
N GLU A 28 14.49 6.34 -14.35
CA GLU A 28 14.79 6.55 -12.91
C GLU A 28 14.44 7.95 -12.40
N ASN A 29 14.60 8.98 -13.25
CA ASN A 29 14.29 10.36 -12.90
C ASN A 29 12.80 10.65 -12.68
N LEU A 30 11.91 9.74 -13.08
CA LEU A 30 10.48 9.83 -12.79
C LEU A 30 10.11 9.20 -11.44
N ILE A 31 11.03 8.50 -10.78
CA ILE A 31 10.81 7.97 -9.43
C ILE A 31 10.93 9.11 -8.42
N ALA A 32 9.81 9.52 -7.83
CA ALA A 32 9.76 10.65 -6.91
C ALA A 32 10.58 10.39 -5.64
N GLN A 33 11.57 11.23 -5.37
CA GLN A 33 12.42 11.15 -4.18
C GLN A 33 11.86 11.96 -3.01
N THR A 34 11.12 13.03 -3.31
CA THR A 34 10.56 13.96 -2.33
C THR A 34 9.07 14.20 -2.58
N PRO A 35 8.27 14.47 -1.54
CA PRO A 35 6.89 14.84 -1.72
C PRO A 35 6.78 16.20 -2.43
N ILE A 36 5.71 16.39 -3.20
CA ILE A 36 5.37 17.71 -3.77
C ILE A 36 5.01 18.68 -2.64
N GLU A 37 5.31 19.98 -2.79
CA GLU A 37 5.10 20.97 -1.74
C GLU A 37 3.66 20.96 -1.22
N LYS A 38 2.68 21.15 -2.08
CA LYS A 38 1.26 21.10 -1.75
C LYS A 38 0.68 19.73 -2.14
N ARG A 39 0.14 18.97 -1.18
CA ARG A 39 -0.30 17.56 -1.37
C ARG A 39 -1.25 17.38 -2.54
N ASP A 40 -2.26 18.23 -2.66
CA ASP A 40 -3.32 18.16 -3.66
C ASP A 40 -2.97 18.83 -5.01
N SER A 41 -1.72 19.31 -5.17
CA SER A 41 -1.21 19.85 -6.44
C SER A 41 -0.49 18.82 -7.31
N SER A 42 -0.41 17.55 -6.89
CA SER A 42 0.11 16.46 -7.72
C SER A 42 -0.73 16.29 -9.00
N LYS A 43 -0.14 15.73 -10.05
CA LYS A 43 -0.90 15.34 -11.23
C LYS A 43 -1.87 14.22 -10.91
N LEU A 44 -3.01 14.22 -11.60
CA LEU A 44 -4.01 13.17 -11.51
C LEU A 44 -4.35 12.68 -12.92
N MET A 45 -4.21 11.39 -13.16
CA MET A 45 -4.72 10.75 -14.37
C MET A 45 -6.09 10.14 -14.08
N ILE A 46 -7.11 10.58 -14.80
CA ILE A 46 -8.43 9.94 -14.80
C ILE A 46 -8.42 8.90 -15.92
N LEU A 47 -8.64 7.64 -15.56
CA LEU A 47 -8.67 6.53 -16.50
C LEU A 47 -10.05 5.86 -16.50
N ASN A 48 -10.69 5.82 -17.65
CA ASN A 48 -11.88 4.98 -17.84
C ASN A 48 -11.42 3.52 -17.98
N LYS A 49 -11.82 2.66 -17.03
CA LYS A 49 -11.36 1.27 -16.95
C LYS A 49 -11.87 0.35 -18.06
N GLU A 50 -12.93 0.78 -18.79
CA GLU A 50 -13.54 0.00 -19.87
C GLU A 50 -13.04 0.44 -21.24
N THR A 51 -12.93 1.76 -21.45
CA THR A 51 -12.59 2.32 -22.78
C THR A 51 -11.11 2.65 -22.92
N GLY A 52 -10.38 2.83 -21.80
CA GLY A 52 -9.01 3.32 -21.80
C GLY A 52 -8.88 4.83 -22.08
N GLU A 53 -9.99 5.59 -22.07
CA GLU A 53 -9.95 7.06 -22.19
C GLU A 53 -9.19 7.66 -21.01
N ILE A 54 -8.27 8.59 -21.31
CA ILE A 54 -7.42 9.26 -20.33
C ILE A 54 -7.72 10.76 -20.33
N LYS A 55 -7.78 11.34 -19.11
CA LYS A 55 -7.77 12.81 -18.90
C LYS A 55 -6.68 13.15 -17.91
N HIS A 56 -6.02 14.28 -18.12
CA HIS A 56 -4.96 14.78 -17.25
C HIS A 56 -5.49 15.95 -16.42
N GLU A 57 -5.31 15.86 -15.12
CA GLU A 57 -5.82 16.80 -14.14
C GLU A 57 -4.77 17.10 -13.06
N VAL A 58 -5.11 18.00 -12.15
CA VAL A 58 -4.46 18.18 -10.85
C VAL A 58 -5.30 17.48 -9.79
N PHE A 59 -4.70 16.91 -8.76
CA PHE A 59 -5.39 16.07 -7.78
C PHE A 59 -6.55 16.79 -7.09
N HIS A 60 -6.42 18.08 -6.81
CA HIS A 60 -7.52 18.88 -6.24
C HIS A 60 -8.82 18.78 -7.05
N ASN A 61 -8.72 18.64 -8.38
CA ASN A 61 -9.88 18.52 -9.27
C ASN A 61 -10.60 17.16 -9.17
N ILE A 62 -10.13 16.24 -8.34
CA ILE A 62 -10.79 14.93 -8.13
C ILE A 62 -12.25 15.10 -7.67
N ILE A 63 -12.52 16.19 -6.96
CA ILE A 63 -13.87 16.52 -6.49
C ILE A 63 -14.89 16.59 -7.64
N SER A 64 -14.47 16.98 -8.85
CA SER A 64 -15.33 17.06 -10.04
C SER A 64 -15.76 15.69 -10.56
N TYR A 65 -15.05 14.63 -10.19
CA TYR A 65 -15.26 13.25 -10.60
C TYR A 65 -15.97 12.40 -9.52
N LEU A 66 -16.19 12.98 -8.34
CA LEU A 66 -16.98 12.38 -7.27
C LEU A 66 -18.43 12.85 -7.35
N GLU A 67 -19.37 12.03 -6.92
CA GLU A 67 -20.78 12.29 -6.96
C GLU A 67 -21.39 12.24 -5.56
N LYS A 68 -22.48 13.00 -5.36
CA LYS A 68 -23.25 12.89 -4.11
C LYS A 68 -23.72 11.45 -3.91
N GLY A 69 -23.45 10.91 -2.74
CA GLY A 69 -23.78 9.53 -2.40
C GLY A 69 -22.65 8.54 -2.55
N ASP A 70 -21.54 8.90 -3.23
CA ASP A 70 -20.34 8.06 -3.25
C ASP A 70 -19.84 7.76 -1.83
N VAL A 71 -19.17 6.62 -1.67
CA VAL A 71 -18.48 6.26 -0.43
C VAL A 71 -16.99 6.16 -0.72
N LEU A 72 -16.19 7.04 -0.13
CA LEU A 72 -14.74 7.08 -0.25
C LEU A 72 -14.11 6.36 0.94
N VAL A 73 -13.35 5.30 0.70
CA VAL A 73 -12.74 4.48 1.76
C VAL A 73 -11.23 4.67 1.79
N LEU A 74 -10.74 5.17 2.93
CA LEU A 74 -9.34 5.49 3.18
C LEU A 74 -8.75 4.54 4.24
N ASN A 75 -7.42 4.40 4.21
CA ASN A 75 -6.68 3.65 5.24
C ASN A 75 -6.07 4.62 6.25
N ASP A 76 -6.54 4.59 7.49
CA ASP A 76 -6.15 5.50 8.58
C ASP A 76 -4.94 5.02 9.40
N THR A 77 -4.21 4.05 8.89
CA THR A 77 -3.01 3.56 9.56
C THR A 77 -1.98 4.68 9.73
N LYS A 78 -1.28 4.67 10.88
CA LYS A 78 -0.20 5.60 11.20
C LYS A 78 1.13 4.86 11.20
N VAL A 79 2.10 5.41 10.46
CA VAL A 79 3.46 4.87 10.38
C VAL A 79 4.19 5.19 11.68
N ILE A 80 4.90 4.20 12.21
CA ILE A 80 5.81 4.39 13.36
C ILE A 80 7.22 4.71 12.85
N PRO A 81 8.02 5.51 13.58
CA PRO A 81 9.44 5.70 13.31
C PRO A 81 10.23 4.42 13.63
N ALA A 82 9.96 3.38 12.84
CA ALA A 82 10.35 2.00 13.12
C ALA A 82 11.81 1.68 12.80
N ARG A 83 12.52 2.58 12.10
CA ARG A 83 13.93 2.37 11.73
C ARG A 83 14.83 2.93 12.81
N LEU A 84 15.55 2.04 13.50
CA LEU A 84 16.45 2.33 14.60
C LEU A 84 17.89 2.02 14.21
N ILE A 85 18.82 2.92 14.49
CA ILE A 85 20.25 2.70 14.31
C ILE A 85 20.88 2.67 15.70
N GLY A 86 21.45 1.53 16.08
CA GLY A 86 22.02 1.29 17.38
C GLY A 86 23.40 0.64 17.31
N THR A 87 23.92 0.36 18.48
CA THR A 87 25.26 -0.21 18.67
C THR A 87 25.16 -1.55 19.39
N LYS A 88 25.76 -2.59 18.82
CA LYS A 88 25.90 -3.89 19.46
C LYS A 88 26.78 -3.73 20.72
N GLU A 89 26.28 -4.08 21.90
CA GLU A 89 26.98 -3.83 23.18
C GLU A 89 28.34 -4.52 23.25
N GLU A 90 28.49 -5.73 22.73
CA GLU A 90 29.74 -6.49 22.81
C GLU A 90 30.87 -5.95 21.92
N THR A 91 30.55 -5.36 20.76
CA THR A 91 31.55 -5.09 19.72
C THR A 91 31.53 -3.66 19.20
N ASN A 92 30.61 -2.82 19.69
CA ASN A 92 30.35 -1.47 19.22
C ASN A 92 30.02 -1.39 17.71
N ALA A 93 29.64 -2.50 17.09
CA ALA A 93 29.25 -2.53 15.68
C ALA A 93 27.90 -1.85 15.51
N THR A 94 27.79 -1.00 14.48
CA THR A 94 26.52 -0.38 14.08
C THR A 94 25.56 -1.43 13.54
N ILE A 95 24.33 -1.45 14.06
CA ILE A 95 23.24 -2.31 13.64
C ILE A 95 22.02 -1.45 13.36
N GLU A 96 21.42 -1.64 12.18
CA GLU A 96 20.11 -1.12 11.85
C GLU A 96 19.06 -2.18 12.18
N ILE A 97 18.05 -1.80 12.96
CA ILE A 97 16.87 -2.62 13.24
C ILE A 97 15.65 -1.87 12.74
N LEU A 98 14.83 -2.55 11.96
CA LEU A 98 13.57 -2.06 11.46
C LEU A 98 12.45 -2.91 12.05
N LEU A 99 11.64 -2.32 12.92
CA LEU A 99 10.48 -2.97 13.52
C LEU A 99 9.42 -3.24 12.43
N LEU A 100 8.98 -4.48 12.30
CA LEU A 100 8.00 -4.90 11.28
C LEU A 100 6.63 -5.16 11.88
N LYS A 101 6.59 -5.98 12.93
CA LYS A 101 5.36 -6.47 13.54
C LYS A 101 5.57 -6.72 15.03
N ASN A 102 4.65 -6.22 15.85
CA ASN A 102 4.58 -6.66 17.24
C ASN A 102 4.00 -8.07 17.29
N ILE A 103 4.69 -8.99 17.95
CA ILE A 103 4.28 -10.39 18.10
C ILE A 103 3.39 -10.52 19.32
N ILE A 104 3.96 -10.17 20.48
CA ILE A 104 3.26 -10.16 21.77
C ILE A 104 4.04 -9.26 22.76
N ASN A 105 3.35 -8.44 23.53
CA ASN A 105 3.95 -7.50 24.47
C ASN A 105 5.09 -6.69 23.83
N ASP A 106 6.31 -6.80 24.33
CA ASP A 106 7.51 -6.12 23.83
C ASP A 106 8.33 -6.97 22.85
N GLU A 107 7.79 -8.08 22.38
CA GLU A 107 8.44 -8.92 21.37
C GLU A 107 8.04 -8.50 19.98
N TRP A 108 9.05 -8.24 19.13
CA TRP A 108 8.90 -7.72 17.78
C TRP A 108 9.64 -8.56 16.76
N GLU A 109 8.99 -8.80 15.63
CA GLU A 109 9.65 -9.23 14.41
C GLU A 109 10.30 -8.01 13.74
N CYS A 110 11.57 -8.16 13.38
CA CYS A 110 12.38 -7.06 12.84
C CYS A 110 13.22 -7.50 11.66
N LEU A 111 13.47 -6.58 10.72
CA LEU A 111 14.48 -6.73 9.69
C LEU A 111 15.78 -6.08 10.17
N VAL A 112 16.91 -6.78 10.04
CA VAL A 112 18.20 -6.34 10.62
C VAL A 112 19.27 -6.21 9.55
N LYS A 113 20.10 -5.16 9.63
CA LYS A 113 21.29 -4.94 8.80
C LYS A 113 22.49 -4.52 9.66
N PRO A 114 23.63 -5.20 9.51
CA PRO A 114 23.86 -6.47 8.81
C PRO A 114 23.41 -7.67 9.66
N ALA A 115 22.47 -8.47 9.15
CA ALA A 115 21.85 -9.58 9.90
C ALA A 115 22.84 -10.64 10.39
N LYS A 116 23.94 -10.90 9.65
CA LYS A 116 24.96 -11.88 10.02
C LYS A 116 25.68 -11.57 11.34
N ARG A 117 25.65 -10.30 11.80
CA ARG A 117 26.26 -9.85 13.06
C ARG A 117 25.38 -10.02 14.28
N VAL A 118 24.09 -10.34 14.07
CA VAL A 118 23.09 -10.46 15.14
C VAL A 118 22.67 -11.92 15.24
N LYS A 119 23.03 -12.52 16.39
CA LYS A 119 22.71 -13.89 16.78
C LYS A 119 21.77 -13.84 17.98
N GLU A 120 21.14 -14.96 18.33
CA GLU A 120 20.36 -15.08 19.54
C GLU A 120 21.20 -14.67 20.77
N GLY A 121 20.59 -13.92 21.69
CA GLY A 121 21.23 -13.31 22.85
C GLY A 121 21.94 -11.98 22.58
N THR A 122 22.17 -11.57 21.30
CA THR A 122 22.77 -10.27 20.99
C THR A 122 21.90 -9.13 21.51
N ILE A 123 22.55 -8.15 22.18
CA ILE A 123 21.89 -6.91 22.63
C ILE A 123 22.37 -5.73 21.77
N VAL A 124 21.42 -4.98 21.24
CA VAL A 124 21.67 -3.73 20.53
C VAL A 124 21.09 -2.58 21.36
N SER A 125 21.89 -1.55 21.61
CA SER A 125 21.55 -0.38 22.41
C SER A 125 21.33 0.84 21.54
N PHE A 126 20.30 1.64 21.84
CA PHE A 126 19.92 2.86 21.14
C PHE A 126 19.81 4.03 22.13
N GLY A 127 20.12 5.25 21.68
CA GLY A 127 19.96 6.47 22.47
C GLY A 127 20.66 6.40 23.82
N ASN A 128 21.93 5.95 23.87
CA ASN A 128 22.70 5.79 25.10
C ASN A 128 22.00 4.89 26.15
N GLY A 129 21.32 3.84 25.68
CA GLY A 129 20.69 2.85 26.54
C GLY A 129 19.22 3.13 26.89
N LYS A 130 18.61 4.20 26.38
CA LYS A 130 17.16 4.47 26.54
C LYS A 130 16.29 3.32 26.02
N LEU A 131 16.71 2.68 24.92
CA LEU A 131 16.10 1.50 24.37
C LEU A 131 17.17 0.45 24.12
N LYS A 132 16.91 -0.78 24.49
CA LYS A 132 17.72 -1.94 24.14
C LYS A 132 16.85 -2.98 23.44
N ALA A 133 17.42 -3.71 22.50
CA ALA A 133 16.77 -4.83 21.81
C ALA A 133 17.61 -6.09 22.02
N LYS A 134 17.05 -7.10 22.68
CA LYS A 134 17.68 -8.42 22.88
C LYS A 134 17.14 -9.40 21.85
N CYS A 135 18.00 -9.93 21.01
CA CYS A 135 17.62 -10.92 19.98
C CYS A 135 17.20 -12.24 20.65
N THR A 136 15.96 -12.65 20.40
CA THR A 136 15.33 -13.89 20.92
C THR A 136 15.16 -14.96 19.86
N GLY A 137 15.29 -14.63 18.56
CA GLY A 137 15.18 -15.60 17.48
C GLY A 137 15.84 -15.13 16.19
N VAL A 138 16.34 -16.09 15.42
CA VAL A 138 17.05 -15.89 14.15
C VAL A 138 16.32 -16.62 13.04
N PHE A 139 15.93 -15.90 11.98
CA PHE A 139 15.20 -16.43 10.83
C PHE A 139 15.89 -16.04 9.53
N ASP A 140 15.43 -16.57 8.42
CA ASP A 140 15.96 -16.29 7.10
C ASP A 140 15.72 -14.84 6.66
N GLU A 141 16.31 -14.44 5.56
CA GLU A 141 16.14 -13.13 4.92
C GLU A 141 16.43 -11.90 5.81
N GLY A 142 17.22 -12.07 6.87
CA GLY A 142 17.56 -10.99 7.79
C GLY A 142 16.52 -10.73 8.87
N ILE A 143 15.50 -11.57 8.98
CA ILE A 143 14.49 -11.48 10.01
C ILE A 143 15.06 -11.95 11.36
N ARG A 144 14.74 -11.19 12.42
CA ARG A 144 15.08 -11.48 13.81
C ARG A 144 13.90 -11.15 14.71
N HIS A 145 13.71 -11.92 15.77
CA HIS A 145 12.84 -11.52 16.86
C HIS A 145 13.64 -10.81 17.94
N PHE A 146 13.07 -9.77 18.51
CA PHE A 146 13.68 -9.02 19.60
C PHE A 146 12.67 -8.76 20.71
N THR A 147 13.11 -8.93 21.96
CA THR A 147 12.43 -8.32 23.09
C THR A 147 13.01 -6.91 23.30
N LEU A 148 12.15 -5.90 23.26
CA LEU A 148 12.51 -4.51 23.56
C LEU A 148 12.55 -4.29 25.06
N ILE A 149 13.58 -3.60 25.54
CA ILE A 149 13.81 -3.28 26.95
C ILE A 149 13.95 -1.77 27.05
N TYR A 150 13.04 -1.14 27.77
CA TYR A 150 12.96 0.32 27.92
C TYR A 150 12.20 0.67 29.20
N ASP A 151 12.25 1.96 29.59
CA ASP A 151 11.43 2.53 30.66
C ASP A 151 10.55 3.65 30.07
N GLY A 152 9.26 3.65 30.41
CA GLY A 152 8.30 4.62 29.91
C GLY A 152 7.41 4.13 28.75
N ILE A 153 7.11 5.01 27.80
CA ILE A 153 6.19 4.74 26.67
C ILE A 153 7.00 4.48 25.39
N LEU A 154 6.89 3.25 24.84
CA LEU A 154 7.66 2.83 23.67
C LEU A 154 7.54 3.81 22.49
N TYR A 155 6.32 4.26 22.17
CA TYR A 155 6.11 5.12 21.01
C TYR A 155 6.77 6.50 21.16
N GLU A 156 6.86 7.06 22.35
CA GLU A 156 7.60 8.30 22.63
C GLU A 156 9.11 8.11 22.41
N ILE A 157 9.62 6.97 22.84
CA ILE A 157 11.03 6.59 22.65
C ILE A 157 11.32 6.39 21.17
N LEU A 158 10.41 5.75 20.40
CA LEU A 158 10.55 5.57 18.97
C LEU A 158 10.49 6.91 18.23
N ASP A 159 9.65 7.84 18.63
CA ASP A 159 9.58 9.19 18.04
C ASP A 159 10.89 9.97 18.25
N GLU A 160 11.57 9.77 19.39
CA GLU A 160 12.86 10.39 19.68
C GLU A 160 14.02 9.73 18.92
N LEU A 161 14.11 8.41 18.95
CA LEU A 161 15.27 7.65 18.48
C LEU A 161 15.14 7.12 17.05
N GLY A 162 13.92 6.92 16.59
CA GLY A 162 13.62 6.29 15.32
C GLY A 162 13.56 7.27 14.15
N SER A 163 13.63 6.71 12.97
CA SER A 163 13.36 7.42 11.72
C SER A 163 12.26 6.73 10.91
N MET A 164 11.59 7.51 10.05
CA MET A 164 10.55 6.98 9.18
C MET A 164 11.13 5.91 8.25
N PRO A 165 10.50 4.74 8.16
CA PRO A 165 10.97 3.63 7.33
C PRO A 165 10.59 3.86 5.88
N LEU A 166 11.27 4.80 5.23
CA LEU A 166 11.03 5.06 3.81
C LEU A 166 11.36 3.83 2.96
N PRO A 167 10.62 3.62 1.87
CA PRO A 167 10.92 2.56 0.90
C PRO A 167 12.34 2.65 0.35
N PRO A 168 12.97 1.52 -0.04
CA PRO A 168 14.38 1.48 -0.41
C PRO A 168 14.74 2.27 -1.68
N TYR A 169 13.76 2.62 -2.51
CA TYR A 169 13.96 3.46 -3.71
C TYR A 169 14.00 4.95 -3.41
N ILE A 170 13.61 5.38 -2.21
CA ILE A 170 13.77 6.76 -1.73
C ILE A 170 15.14 6.85 -1.08
N LYS A 171 16.05 7.55 -1.74
CA LYS A 171 17.44 7.77 -1.30
C LYS A 171 17.61 9.10 -0.56
N GLU A 172 16.72 10.05 -0.85
CA GLU A 172 16.72 11.38 -0.23
C GLU A 172 16.21 11.32 1.21
N LYS A 173 16.82 12.15 2.06
CA LYS A 173 16.39 12.29 3.46
C LYS A 173 15.09 13.10 3.51
N LEU A 174 14.10 12.57 4.20
CA LEU A 174 12.87 13.29 4.46
C LEU A 174 13.09 14.30 5.61
N GLU A 175 12.97 15.59 5.31
CA GLU A 175 13.16 16.67 6.30
C GLU A 175 11.99 16.71 7.29
N ASP A 176 10.77 16.61 6.78
CA ASP A 176 9.53 16.63 7.55
C ASP A 176 8.90 15.21 7.59
N LYS A 177 8.96 14.58 8.76
CA LYS A 177 8.42 13.24 9.01
C LYS A 177 6.92 13.14 8.69
N ASP A 178 6.15 14.21 8.90
CA ASP A 178 4.72 14.24 8.69
C ASP A 178 4.33 14.20 7.19
N ARG A 179 5.28 14.45 6.30
CA ARG A 179 5.08 14.30 4.86
C ARG A 179 4.91 12.84 4.44
N TYR A 180 5.37 11.87 5.24
CA TYR A 180 5.13 10.43 5.04
C TYR A 180 4.01 9.90 5.93
N GLN A 181 3.06 10.78 6.29
CA GLN A 181 1.81 10.43 6.99
C GLN A 181 0.63 11.03 6.24
N THR A 182 -0.52 10.35 6.25
CA THR A 182 -1.78 10.96 5.81
C THR A 182 -2.26 11.97 6.86
N VAL A 183 -3.03 12.97 6.44
CA VAL A 183 -3.59 13.99 7.36
C VAL A 183 -4.62 13.41 8.34
N TYR A 184 -5.09 12.21 8.06
CA TYR A 184 -6.06 11.46 8.87
C TYR A 184 -5.47 10.21 9.55
N ALA A 185 -4.15 10.06 9.57
CA ALA A 185 -3.47 8.92 10.20
C ALA A 185 -3.79 8.87 11.71
N LYS A 186 -4.35 7.72 12.16
CA LYS A 186 -4.86 7.55 13.54
C LYS A 186 -4.31 6.29 14.20
N ASN A 187 -4.48 5.15 13.58
CA ASN A 187 -4.19 3.84 14.15
C ASN A 187 -2.72 3.46 13.96
N ILE A 188 -1.95 3.52 15.04
CA ILE A 188 -0.49 3.27 15.04
C ILE A 188 -0.21 1.78 14.80
N GLY A 189 0.82 1.46 13.97
CA GLY A 189 1.27 0.07 13.79
C GLY A 189 1.83 -0.25 12.41
N SER A 190 1.91 0.71 11.50
CA SER A 190 2.36 0.48 10.12
C SER A 190 3.85 0.75 9.94
N ALA A 191 4.51 -0.07 9.14
CA ALA A 191 5.88 0.16 8.67
C ALA A 191 5.94 1.02 7.39
N ALA A 192 4.80 1.29 6.74
CA ALA A 192 4.74 2.15 5.55
C ALA A 192 3.42 2.91 5.47
N ALA A 193 3.45 4.09 4.84
CA ALA A 193 2.26 4.92 4.64
C ALA A 193 1.35 4.38 3.53
N PRO A 194 0.02 4.55 3.63
CA PRO A 194 -0.92 4.33 2.54
C PRO A 194 -0.82 5.51 1.55
N THR A 195 0.16 5.46 0.65
CA THR A 195 0.69 6.61 -0.08
C THR A 195 -0.32 7.32 -1.00
N ALA A 196 -1.33 6.63 -1.51
CA ALA A 196 -2.43 7.26 -2.24
C ALA A 196 -3.22 8.27 -1.38
N GLY A 197 -3.22 8.08 -0.06
CA GLY A 197 -3.81 9.02 0.88
C GLY A 197 -3.01 10.29 1.12
N LEU A 198 -1.73 10.32 0.72
CA LEU A 198 -0.86 11.49 0.91
C LEU A 198 -1.27 12.70 0.05
N HIS A 199 -2.07 12.48 -0.99
CA HIS A 199 -2.58 13.54 -1.85
C HIS A 199 -3.70 14.37 -1.21
N PHE A 200 -4.38 13.82 -0.21
CA PHE A 200 -5.48 14.52 0.45
C PHE A 200 -4.98 15.54 1.47
N THR A 201 -5.69 16.67 1.52
CA THR A 201 -5.59 17.67 2.58
C THR A 201 -6.87 17.66 3.41
N ASN A 202 -6.84 18.24 4.62
CA ASN A 202 -8.04 18.35 5.44
C ASN A 202 -9.13 19.19 4.76
N GLU A 203 -8.72 20.23 4.03
CA GLU A 203 -9.59 21.11 3.27
C GLU A 203 -10.30 20.33 2.16
N LEU A 204 -9.55 19.57 1.34
CA LEU A 204 -10.12 18.77 0.26
C LEU A 204 -11.07 17.69 0.80
N LEU A 205 -10.73 17.02 1.90
CA LEU A 205 -11.63 16.05 2.53
C LEU A 205 -12.94 16.69 2.97
N LYS A 206 -12.89 17.88 3.57
CA LYS A 206 -14.08 18.63 3.96
C LYS A 206 -14.92 19.08 2.77
N GLU A 207 -14.30 19.50 1.67
CA GLU A 207 -15.00 19.82 0.42
C GLU A 207 -15.72 18.60 -0.16
N ILE A 208 -15.07 17.43 -0.12
CA ILE A 208 -15.63 16.14 -0.56
C ILE A 208 -16.85 15.79 0.30
N GLU A 209 -16.77 15.90 1.62
CA GLU A 209 -17.91 15.68 2.53
C GLU A 209 -19.05 16.65 2.27
N ASN A 210 -18.75 17.95 2.08
CA ASN A 210 -19.73 18.97 1.76
C ASN A 210 -20.46 18.72 0.41
N LYS A 211 -19.80 18.03 -0.52
CA LYS A 211 -20.43 17.57 -1.78
C LYS A 211 -21.43 16.44 -1.55
N GLY A 212 -21.46 15.83 -0.37
CA GLY A 212 -22.33 14.72 0.00
C GLY A 212 -21.74 13.34 -0.29
N VAL A 213 -20.42 13.26 -0.36
CA VAL A 213 -19.66 12.00 -0.38
C VAL A 213 -19.44 11.54 1.06
N THR A 214 -19.69 10.27 1.34
CA THR A 214 -19.43 9.69 2.65
C THR A 214 -17.96 9.24 2.73
N ILE A 215 -17.23 9.68 3.74
CA ILE A 215 -15.85 9.25 3.99
C ILE A 215 -15.85 8.18 5.08
N CYS A 216 -15.21 7.03 4.78
CA CYS A 216 -15.04 5.91 5.70
C CYS A 216 -13.56 5.58 5.87
N TYR A 217 -13.20 5.04 7.04
CA TYR A 217 -11.84 4.65 7.35
C TYR A 217 -11.78 3.17 7.72
N VAL A 218 -10.86 2.46 7.08
CA VAL A 218 -10.42 1.13 7.46
C VAL A 218 -8.97 1.20 7.91
N THR A 219 -8.51 0.23 8.68
CA THR A 219 -7.10 0.14 9.03
C THR A 219 -6.49 -1.09 8.38
N LEU A 220 -5.37 -0.92 7.69
CA LEU A 220 -4.47 -2.00 7.32
C LEU A 220 -3.05 -1.54 7.62
N HIS A 221 -2.36 -2.27 8.49
CA HIS A 221 -0.96 -2.02 8.80
C HIS A 221 -0.07 -2.61 7.71
N VAL A 222 0.52 -1.71 6.91
CA VAL A 222 1.36 -2.08 5.77
C VAL A 222 2.70 -2.60 6.27
N GLY A 223 3.05 -3.82 5.86
CA GLY A 223 4.36 -4.40 6.08
C GLY A 223 5.35 -4.03 4.97
N LEU A 224 6.65 -4.22 5.23
CA LEU A 224 7.69 -3.98 4.22
C LEU A 224 7.64 -4.93 3.02
N GLY A 225 6.93 -6.03 3.13
CA GLY A 225 6.76 -6.97 2.04
C GLY A 225 6.17 -6.34 0.78
N THR A 226 5.36 -5.29 0.93
CA THR A 226 4.77 -4.53 -0.19
C THR A 226 5.83 -3.90 -1.12
N PHE A 227 7.06 -3.69 -0.64
CA PHE A 227 8.16 -3.13 -1.43
C PHE A 227 9.14 -4.19 -1.95
N ARG A 228 8.88 -5.47 -1.69
CA ARG A 228 9.72 -6.54 -2.23
C ARG A 228 9.31 -6.82 -3.67
N PRO A 229 10.29 -7.00 -4.59
CA PRO A 229 9.99 -7.40 -5.95
C PRO A 229 9.36 -8.81 -5.98
N VAL A 230 8.53 -9.05 -6.98
CA VAL A 230 8.03 -10.40 -7.27
C VAL A 230 9.18 -11.21 -7.87
N ASN A 231 9.57 -12.29 -7.20
CA ASN A 231 10.73 -13.12 -7.59
C ASN A 231 10.33 -14.44 -8.26
N VAL A 232 9.09 -14.57 -8.71
CA VAL A 232 8.57 -15.75 -9.39
C VAL A 232 8.28 -15.43 -10.85
N GLU A 233 8.48 -16.40 -11.75
CA GLU A 233 8.12 -16.23 -13.17
C GLU A 233 6.61 -16.31 -13.35
N ASP A 234 5.98 -17.32 -12.76
CA ASP A 234 4.53 -17.52 -12.77
C ASP A 234 3.87 -16.70 -11.65
N VAL A 235 3.10 -15.69 -12.03
CA VAL A 235 2.37 -14.81 -11.12
C VAL A 235 1.52 -15.60 -10.11
N THR A 236 0.88 -16.69 -10.54
CA THR A 236 -0.04 -17.48 -9.70
C THR A 236 0.66 -18.18 -8.53
N THR A 237 1.96 -18.36 -8.59
CA THR A 237 2.77 -18.99 -7.53
C THR A 237 3.28 -18.02 -6.48
N HIS A 238 3.07 -16.70 -6.69
CA HIS A 238 3.53 -15.69 -5.74
C HIS A 238 2.73 -15.75 -4.43
N LYS A 239 3.45 -15.70 -3.31
CA LYS A 239 2.86 -15.66 -1.96
C LYS A 239 2.94 -14.24 -1.39
N MET A 240 1.79 -13.65 -1.14
CA MET A 240 1.70 -12.34 -0.50
C MET A 240 2.06 -12.43 0.99
N HIS A 241 2.62 -11.35 1.49
CA HIS A 241 2.82 -11.17 2.92
C HIS A 241 1.48 -10.91 3.61
N SER A 242 1.36 -11.45 4.82
CA SER A 242 0.18 -11.29 5.66
C SER A 242 0.22 -9.93 6.37
N GLU A 243 -0.84 -9.13 6.23
CA GLU A 243 -0.98 -7.80 6.84
C GLU A 243 -2.25 -7.71 7.68
N PHE A 244 -2.14 -7.09 8.85
CA PHE A 244 -3.26 -6.96 9.79
C PHE A 244 -4.22 -5.87 9.34
N TYR A 245 -5.53 -6.16 9.37
CA TYR A 245 -6.58 -5.19 9.04
C TYR A 245 -7.69 -5.17 10.09
N THR A 246 -8.40 -4.04 10.15
CA THR A 246 -9.64 -3.89 10.91
C THR A 246 -10.69 -3.10 10.14
N MET A 247 -11.96 -3.43 10.41
CA MET A 247 -13.13 -2.68 9.98
C MET A 247 -14.12 -2.57 11.13
N SER A 248 -14.59 -1.35 11.43
CA SER A 248 -15.60 -1.13 12.46
C SER A 248 -17.00 -1.49 11.97
N LYS A 249 -17.92 -1.71 12.93
CA LYS A 249 -19.33 -1.97 12.63
C LYS A 249 -19.97 -0.82 11.83
N GLU A 250 -19.70 0.43 12.22
CA GLU A 250 -20.23 1.62 11.55
C GLU A 250 -19.86 1.66 10.06
N VAL A 251 -18.57 1.43 9.74
CA VAL A 251 -18.09 1.38 8.36
C VAL A 251 -18.73 0.24 7.59
N ALA A 252 -18.85 -0.93 8.21
CA ALA A 252 -19.48 -2.09 7.59
C ALA A 252 -20.96 -1.81 7.23
N ASP A 253 -21.71 -1.19 8.15
CA ASP A 253 -23.13 -0.82 7.95
C ASP A 253 -23.28 0.20 6.80
N ILE A 254 -22.41 1.21 6.74
CA ILE A 254 -22.39 2.21 5.64
C ILE A 254 -22.11 1.54 4.29
N LEU A 255 -21.13 0.65 4.22
CA LEU A 255 -20.74 -0.03 2.98
C LEU A 255 -21.82 -1.00 2.49
N ASN A 256 -22.46 -1.76 3.39
CA ASN A 256 -23.57 -2.63 3.03
C ASN A 256 -24.74 -1.82 2.47
N LYS A 257 -25.09 -0.72 3.15
CA LYS A 257 -26.13 0.19 2.67
C LYS A 257 -25.78 0.79 1.31
N ALA A 258 -24.52 1.16 1.08
CA ALA A 258 -24.06 1.65 -0.21
C ALA A 258 -24.25 0.61 -1.32
N LYS A 259 -23.96 -0.68 -1.04
CA LYS A 259 -24.18 -1.78 -2.00
C LYS A 259 -25.67 -1.98 -2.30
N GLU A 260 -26.54 -1.97 -1.29
CA GLU A 260 -28.00 -2.07 -1.44
C GLU A 260 -28.57 -0.93 -2.30
N GLU A 261 -28.07 0.28 -2.09
CA GLU A 261 -28.48 1.49 -2.78
C GLU A 261 -27.76 1.69 -4.12
N LYS A 262 -26.85 0.78 -4.52
CA LYS A 262 -26.00 0.85 -5.72
C LYS A 262 -25.16 2.14 -5.82
N ARG A 263 -24.74 2.66 -4.67
CA ARG A 263 -23.81 3.79 -4.60
C ARG A 263 -22.40 3.31 -4.85
N ARG A 264 -21.58 4.12 -5.53
CA ARG A 264 -20.19 3.76 -5.82
C ARG A 264 -19.36 3.70 -4.53
N ILE A 265 -18.60 2.63 -4.39
CA ILE A 265 -17.56 2.47 -3.35
C ILE A 265 -16.22 2.71 -4.01
N ILE A 266 -15.55 3.78 -3.62
CA ILE A 266 -14.28 4.23 -4.17
C ILE A 266 -13.20 3.97 -3.14
N SER A 267 -12.25 3.11 -3.48
CA SER A 267 -11.12 2.82 -2.60
C SER A 267 -9.97 3.79 -2.83
N VAL A 268 -9.35 4.27 -1.75
CA VAL A 268 -8.12 5.06 -1.80
C VAL A 268 -6.94 4.18 -1.39
N GLY A 269 -6.11 3.87 -2.37
CA GLY A 269 -4.94 3.00 -2.24
C GLY A 269 -5.27 1.51 -2.33
N THR A 270 -4.25 0.76 -2.72
CA THR A 270 -4.31 -0.71 -2.83
C THR A 270 -4.52 -1.38 -1.47
N THR A 271 -4.13 -0.72 -0.38
CA THR A 271 -4.32 -1.20 1.00
C THR A 271 -5.79 -1.23 1.40
N SER A 272 -6.55 -0.14 1.16
CA SER A 272 -8.00 -0.11 1.37
C SER A 272 -8.70 -1.13 0.48
N THR A 273 -8.28 -1.25 -0.80
CA THR A 273 -8.80 -2.25 -1.73
C THR A 273 -8.63 -3.66 -1.20
N ARG A 274 -7.42 -4.03 -0.76
CA ARG A 274 -7.14 -5.36 -0.23
C ARG A 274 -7.95 -5.66 1.03
N THR A 275 -8.15 -4.68 1.91
CA THR A 275 -9.01 -4.83 3.08
C THR A 275 -10.46 -5.12 2.67
N LEU A 276 -11.03 -4.27 1.80
CA LEU A 276 -12.42 -4.38 1.37
C LEU A 276 -12.68 -5.70 0.63
N GLU A 277 -11.81 -6.06 -0.32
CA GLU A 277 -11.93 -7.29 -1.11
C GLU A 277 -11.76 -8.55 -0.24
N THR A 278 -10.86 -8.52 0.75
CA THR A 278 -10.71 -9.62 1.72
C THR A 278 -12.00 -9.85 2.48
N ILE A 279 -12.60 -8.79 3.02
CA ILE A 279 -13.82 -8.88 3.82
C ILE A 279 -15.00 -9.34 2.96
N ALA A 280 -15.19 -8.71 1.80
CA ALA A 280 -16.27 -9.06 0.88
C ALA A 280 -16.14 -10.51 0.36
N SER A 281 -14.92 -10.98 0.07
CA SER A 281 -14.69 -12.36 -0.36
C SER A 281 -14.93 -13.37 0.75
N LYS A 282 -14.56 -13.04 2.00
CA LYS A 282 -14.70 -13.94 3.14
C LYS A 282 -16.14 -14.07 3.64
N TYR A 283 -16.91 -12.97 3.63
CA TYR A 283 -18.22 -12.92 4.28
C TYR A 283 -19.38 -12.69 3.30
N ASN A 284 -19.09 -12.43 2.03
CA ASN A 284 -20.05 -12.02 0.99
C ASN A 284 -20.85 -10.74 1.35
N SER A 285 -20.33 -9.95 2.28
CA SER A 285 -20.88 -8.69 2.79
C SER A 285 -19.78 -7.99 3.58
N PHE A 286 -20.04 -6.77 4.03
CA PHE A 286 -19.15 -6.11 5.00
C PHE A 286 -19.62 -6.40 6.42
N LYS A 287 -18.68 -6.60 7.33
CA LYS A 287 -18.98 -6.79 8.75
C LYS A 287 -17.83 -6.31 9.63
N GLU A 288 -18.15 -5.94 10.86
CA GLU A 288 -17.14 -5.69 11.90
C GLU A 288 -16.21 -6.88 12.04
N CYS A 289 -14.93 -6.66 11.83
CA CYS A 289 -13.93 -7.71 11.93
C CYS A 289 -12.52 -7.15 12.02
N SER A 290 -11.64 -7.99 12.51
CA SER A 290 -10.20 -7.84 12.41
C SER A 290 -9.57 -9.16 11.97
N GLY A 291 -8.40 -9.10 11.40
CA GLY A 291 -7.71 -10.30 10.93
C GLY A 291 -6.48 -9.99 10.10
N TYR A 292 -6.00 -11.01 9.44
CA TYR A 292 -4.87 -10.90 8.53
C TYR A 292 -5.31 -11.17 7.10
N THR A 293 -4.73 -10.43 6.14
CA THR A 293 -4.95 -10.63 4.72
C THR A 293 -3.63 -10.87 4.01
N ASP A 294 -3.61 -11.89 3.19
CA ASP A 294 -2.58 -12.20 2.21
C ASP A 294 -3.19 -12.23 0.79
N ILE A 295 -4.31 -11.54 0.60
CA ILE A 295 -5.00 -11.51 -0.68
C ILE A 295 -4.06 -10.99 -1.77
N PHE A 296 -3.94 -11.77 -2.85
CA PHE A 296 -3.23 -11.41 -4.05
C PHE A 296 -4.22 -11.19 -5.19
N ILE A 297 -4.31 -9.95 -5.64
CA ILE A 297 -5.22 -9.53 -6.71
C ILE A 297 -4.40 -9.32 -7.99
N TYR A 298 -4.74 -10.08 -9.04
CA TYR A 298 -4.14 -10.03 -10.37
C TYR A 298 -5.20 -10.27 -11.44
N PRO A 299 -4.96 -10.07 -12.73
CA PRO A 299 -5.95 -10.25 -13.79
C PRO A 299 -6.66 -11.60 -13.72
N GLY A 300 -7.98 -11.57 -13.83
CA GLY A 300 -8.88 -12.69 -13.58
C GLY A 300 -9.58 -12.63 -12.22
N TYR A 301 -9.16 -11.72 -11.32
CA TYR A 301 -9.86 -11.49 -10.06
C TYR A 301 -11.16 -10.70 -10.29
N GLU A 302 -12.27 -11.19 -9.72
CA GLU A 302 -13.57 -10.51 -9.75
C GLU A 302 -13.75 -9.63 -8.51
N PHE A 303 -13.74 -8.31 -8.71
CA PHE A 303 -13.95 -7.34 -7.63
C PHE A 303 -15.37 -7.40 -7.10
N LYS A 304 -15.51 -7.56 -5.78
CA LYS A 304 -16.78 -7.67 -5.06
C LYS A 304 -17.11 -6.41 -4.27
N ALA A 305 -16.09 -5.69 -3.83
CA ALA A 305 -16.23 -4.59 -2.90
C ALA A 305 -16.24 -3.23 -3.60
N ILE A 306 -15.28 -2.96 -4.47
CA ILE A 306 -15.04 -1.62 -4.99
C ILE A 306 -15.52 -1.43 -6.43
N ASP A 307 -15.92 -0.20 -6.75
CA ASP A 307 -16.32 0.22 -8.10
C ASP A 307 -15.22 1.02 -8.81
N ALA A 308 -14.41 1.76 -8.04
CA ALA A 308 -13.34 2.62 -8.54
C ALA A 308 -12.17 2.67 -7.54
N LEU A 309 -11.00 3.08 -8.03
CA LEU A 309 -9.75 3.09 -7.26
C LEU A 309 -8.97 4.38 -7.52
N ILE A 310 -8.58 5.08 -6.45
CA ILE A 310 -7.59 6.15 -6.46
C ILE A 310 -6.27 5.55 -5.97
N THR A 311 -5.20 5.66 -6.74
CA THR A 311 -3.91 5.05 -6.40
C THR A 311 -2.74 5.83 -6.97
N ASN A 312 -1.51 5.57 -6.50
CA ASN A 312 -0.29 6.05 -7.14
C ASN A 312 0.07 5.20 -8.37
N PHE A 313 1.03 5.67 -9.17
CA PHE A 313 1.67 4.84 -10.18
C PHE A 313 2.66 3.88 -9.53
N HIS A 314 2.65 2.62 -9.97
CA HIS A 314 3.38 1.52 -9.35
C HIS A 314 4.60 1.07 -10.17
N LEU A 315 5.48 0.26 -9.55
CA LEU A 315 6.67 -0.33 -10.19
C LEU A 315 6.31 -1.31 -11.30
N PRO A 316 7.16 -1.41 -12.34
CA PRO A 316 7.15 -2.57 -13.22
C PRO A 316 7.24 -3.88 -12.43
N LYS A 317 6.57 -4.92 -12.90
CA LYS A 317 6.60 -6.29 -12.35
C LYS A 317 6.19 -6.40 -10.87
N SER A 318 5.49 -5.39 -10.31
CA SER A 318 5.05 -5.40 -8.91
C SER A 318 3.65 -6.02 -8.76
N THR A 319 3.35 -6.53 -7.57
CA THR A 319 2.00 -6.98 -7.22
C THR A 319 0.95 -5.88 -7.35
N LEU A 320 1.37 -4.62 -7.25
CA LEU A 320 0.47 -3.48 -7.29
C LEU A 320 0.05 -3.12 -8.73
N ILE A 321 0.94 -3.22 -9.73
CA ILE A 321 0.53 -3.05 -11.13
C ILE A 321 -0.38 -4.21 -11.57
N MET A 322 -0.20 -5.41 -11.01
CA MET A 322 -1.08 -6.54 -11.26
C MET A 322 -2.48 -6.28 -10.71
N LEU A 323 -2.60 -5.71 -9.50
CA LEU A 323 -3.88 -5.33 -8.89
C LEU A 323 -4.64 -4.29 -9.75
N VAL A 324 -3.98 -3.22 -10.18
CA VAL A 324 -4.64 -2.21 -11.01
C VAL A 324 -5.01 -2.76 -12.39
N SER A 325 -4.20 -3.68 -12.93
CA SER A 325 -4.51 -4.40 -14.16
C SER A 325 -5.73 -5.31 -14.04
N ALA A 326 -5.96 -5.88 -12.84
CA ALA A 326 -7.16 -6.67 -12.58
C ALA A 326 -8.44 -5.84 -12.54
N LEU A 327 -8.36 -4.55 -12.14
CA LEU A 327 -9.53 -3.66 -12.09
C LEU A 327 -9.98 -3.17 -13.48
N SER A 328 -9.11 -3.26 -14.47
CA SER A 328 -9.36 -2.90 -15.87
C SER A 328 -8.95 -4.07 -16.78
N THR A 329 -7.96 -3.83 -17.64
CA THR A 329 -7.20 -4.86 -18.35
C THR A 329 -5.72 -4.51 -18.33
N LYS A 330 -4.86 -5.52 -18.48
CA LYS A 330 -3.41 -5.31 -18.55
C LYS A 330 -3.04 -4.31 -19.64
N GLU A 331 -3.65 -4.45 -20.81
CA GLU A 331 -3.38 -3.63 -21.99
C GLU A 331 -3.75 -2.16 -21.77
N ILE A 332 -4.91 -1.88 -21.16
CA ILE A 332 -5.34 -0.50 -20.84
C ILE A 332 -4.40 0.11 -19.80
N ILE A 333 -4.06 -0.64 -18.77
CA ILE A 333 -3.17 -0.14 -17.69
C ILE A 333 -1.77 0.13 -18.24
N LEU A 334 -1.16 -0.77 -19.00
CA LEU A 334 0.18 -0.57 -19.56
C LEU A 334 0.23 0.65 -20.49
N LYS A 335 -0.80 0.84 -21.36
CA LYS A 335 -0.93 2.05 -22.19
C LYS A 335 -1.04 3.32 -21.33
N ALA A 336 -1.82 3.29 -20.25
CA ALA A 336 -1.94 4.44 -19.34
C ALA A 336 -0.60 4.75 -18.64
N TYR A 337 0.19 3.73 -18.29
CA TYR A 337 1.53 3.91 -17.72
C TYR A 337 2.54 4.45 -18.72
N GLU A 338 2.50 3.99 -19.99
CA GLU A 338 3.29 4.60 -21.08
C GLU A 338 2.93 6.07 -21.28
N GLU A 339 1.64 6.40 -21.26
CA GLU A 339 1.15 7.78 -21.37
C GLU A 339 1.60 8.63 -20.17
N ALA A 340 1.60 8.07 -18.96
CA ALA A 340 2.13 8.73 -17.76
C ALA A 340 3.62 9.05 -17.89
N VAL A 341 4.43 8.11 -18.40
CA VAL A 341 5.87 8.33 -18.67
C VAL A 341 6.07 9.45 -19.69
N LYS A 342 5.34 9.45 -20.82
CA LYS A 342 5.42 10.50 -21.85
C LYS A 342 5.07 11.89 -21.32
N ASN A 343 4.13 11.97 -20.37
CA ASN A 343 3.67 13.22 -19.76
C ASN A 343 4.42 13.57 -18.47
N ASN A 344 5.55 12.91 -18.19
CA ASN A 344 6.39 13.18 -17.02
C ASN A 344 5.60 13.13 -15.70
N TYR A 345 4.76 12.11 -15.53
CA TYR A 345 4.19 11.80 -14.23
C TYR A 345 5.28 11.26 -13.33
N ARG A 346 5.15 11.55 -12.05
CA ARG A 346 6.02 11.06 -11.00
C ARG A 346 5.48 9.71 -10.50
N PHE A 347 6.39 8.79 -10.21
CA PHE A 347 6.04 7.42 -9.82
C PHE A 347 6.33 7.15 -8.35
N PHE A 348 5.68 6.15 -7.78
CA PHE A 348 5.78 5.61 -6.43
C PHE A 348 5.21 6.47 -5.32
N SER A 349 5.74 6.27 -4.07
CA SER A 349 5.16 6.78 -2.82
C SER A 349 4.91 8.28 -2.79
N PHE A 350 5.82 9.07 -3.36
CA PHE A 350 5.69 10.53 -3.49
C PHE A 350 5.32 10.97 -4.91
N GLY A 351 4.93 10.02 -5.72
CA GLY A 351 4.54 10.27 -7.11
C GLY A 351 3.16 10.90 -7.25
N ASP A 352 2.68 10.89 -8.47
CA ASP A 352 1.36 11.39 -8.87
C ASP A 352 0.28 10.31 -8.72
N ALA A 353 -0.96 10.69 -8.92
CA ALA A 353 -2.12 9.84 -8.72
C ALA A 353 -2.80 9.41 -10.01
N MET A 354 -3.50 8.28 -9.94
CA MET A 354 -4.42 7.79 -10.96
C MET A 354 -5.78 7.53 -10.29
N PHE A 355 -6.87 7.93 -10.95
CA PHE A 355 -8.24 7.58 -10.60
C PHE A 355 -8.82 6.68 -11.68
N ILE A 356 -8.95 5.39 -11.38
CA ILE A 356 -9.47 4.35 -12.25
C ILE A 356 -10.96 4.20 -11.97
N LYS A 357 -11.80 4.54 -12.94
CA LYS A 357 -13.26 4.53 -12.81
C LYS A 357 -13.93 4.12 -14.13
N LYS A 358 -15.23 3.87 -14.07
CA LYS A 358 -16.09 3.75 -15.25
C LYS A 358 -16.45 5.12 -15.80
#